data_8baa1cb49d0ad36d4c7479841edfe6c0
#
_entry.id   8baa1cb49d0ad36d4c7479841edfe6c0
#
_cell.length_a   1.000
_cell.length_b   1.000
_cell.length_c   1.000
_cell.angle_alpha   90.00
_cell.angle_beta   90.00
_cell.angle_gamma   90.00
#
_symmetry.space_group_name_H-M   'P 1'
#
loop_
_entity.id
_entity.type
_entity.pdbx_description
1 polymer ?
#
loop_
_entity_poly.entity_id
_entity_poly.type
_entity_poly.pdbx_seq_one_letter_code
_entity_poly.pdbx_strand_id
1 'polypeptide(L)'
;MSNVKVEQVNLIGNIVKDYAEILNQTELSSIVDNSFRCHSVEAGTAYGEYKGKKYCILYKNISYLGIPHPIYKKRIQIPSSFVKKYNENLSKGITTFFIGVYKYKENEIFVNFDTEKYIKNKAHNSSAHVLTIDLARATTSGIFFKEDVRKNKIFCFNSSGIGAFFAMYLLKSKDLTPTMYRIFNNFFDDINHSWNGIDCYSEMMSKNYHRSNQPEWPGSYLEYLFEHYLETHLDSIKGFVKYSPDRSSDGIDLDLLFPTLQERGDLKAHSNNGSAIPGNKTQTIQDCIKNGKSVYYIVFNHDTEKDKDHNYVVTEYWNSALGKLDDLRSYSAKMKYSVHLTSYMILEINEKNYHYLNDNFQKGFINSDGNIRTSKISINKKELPNFIIHEYSGR
;
A
#
# COMPACT_ATOMS: atom_id res chain seq x y z
N MET A 1 24.62 -29.92 -13.26
CA MET A 1 23.51 -28.95 -13.18
C MET A 1 22.46 -29.41 -14.17
N SER A 2 21.19 -29.49 -13.78
CA SER A 2 20.13 -30.00 -14.64
C SER A 2 19.88 -29.03 -15.80
N ASN A 3 20.03 -29.52 -17.04
CA ASN A 3 19.69 -28.80 -18.30
C ASN A 3 18.17 -28.57 -18.45
N VAL A 4 17.48 -28.23 -17.36
CA VAL A 4 16.02 -28.06 -17.37
C VAL A 4 15.72 -26.55 -17.39
N LYS A 5 14.93 -26.14 -18.40
CA LYS A 5 14.38 -24.79 -18.43
C LYS A 5 13.27 -24.66 -17.40
N VAL A 6 13.37 -23.63 -16.58
CA VAL A 6 12.44 -23.33 -15.50
C VAL A 6 11.83 -21.96 -15.72
N GLU A 7 10.77 -21.65 -14.98
CA GLU A 7 10.22 -20.30 -15.01
C GLU A 7 11.21 -19.30 -14.41
N GLN A 8 11.43 -18.20 -15.12
CA GLN A 8 12.24 -17.06 -14.70
C GLN A 8 11.42 -15.78 -14.87
N VAL A 9 11.82 -14.69 -14.22
CA VAL A 9 11.17 -13.39 -14.30
C VAL A 9 12.13 -12.38 -14.91
N ASN A 10 11.77 -11.81 -16.05
CA ASN A 10 12.57 -10.78 -16.68
C ASN A 10 12.39 -9.41 -16.01
N LEU A 11 13.16 -8.40 -16.41
CA LEU A 11 13.18 -7.07 -15.80
C LEU A 11 11.83 -6.33 -15.81
N ILE A 12 10.95 -6.65 -16.76
CA ILE A 12 9.60 -6.07 -16.84
C ILE A 12 8.51 -6.91 -16.17
N GLY A 13 8.91 -7.96 -15.41
CA GLY A 13 7.99 -8.79 -14.65
C GLY A 13 7.33 -9.94 -15.41
N ASN A 14 7.66 -10.16 -16.69
CA ASN A 14 7.12 -11.28 -17.45
C ASN A 14 7.79 -12.60 -17.04
N ILE A 15 6.98 -13.65 -16.93
CA ILE A 15 7.45 -15.01 -16.68
C ILE A 15 7.87 -15.65 -18.01
N VAL A 16 9.12 -16.11 -18.09
CA VAL A 16 9.72 -16.76 -19.25
C VAL A 16 10.30 -18.12 -18.85
N LYS A 17 10.45 -19.05 -19.81
CA LYS A 17 11.12 -20.33 -19.56
C LYS A 17 12.56 -20.25 -20.03
N ASP A 18 13.50 -20.36 -19.11
CA ASP A 18 14.94 -20.32 -19.38
C ASP A 18 15.73 -21.10 -18.32
N TYR A 19 17.04 -21.21 -18.52
CA TYR A 19 17.91 -21.84 -17.54
C TYR A 19 18.05 -20.99 -16.29
N ALA A 20 18.20 -21.66 -15.14
CA ALA A 20 18.41 -20.99 -13.84
C ALA A 20 19.83 -20.40 -13.78
N GLU A 21 19.93 -19.15 -13.39
CA GLU A 21 21.20 -18.54 -12.98
C GLU A 21 21.45 -18.83 -11.51
N ILE A 22 22.68 -19.25 -11.17
CA ILE A 22 23.11 -19.47 -9.81
C ILE A 22 24.36 -18.62 -9.61
N LEU A 23 24.26 -17.62 -8.78
CA LEU A 23 25.35 -16.71 -8.45
C LEU A 23 26.42 -17.46 -7.65
N ASN A 24 27.67 -17.22 -7.96
CA ASN A 24 28.76 -17.59 -7.06
C ASN A 24 28.78 -16.69 -5.80
N GLN A 25 29.59 -17.04 -4.82
CA GLN A 25 29.57 -16.34 -3.54
C GLN A 25 30.02 -14.85 -3.66
N THR A 26 30.95 -14.55 -4.56
CA THR A 26 31.44 -13.19 -4.79
C THR A 26 30.35 -12.32 -5.43
N GLU A 27 29.68 -12.81 -6.47
CA GLU A 27 28.56 -12.14 -7.11
C GLU A 27 27.42 -11.89 -6.13
N LEU A 28 27.08 -12.88 -5.31
CA LEU A 28 26.04 -12.80 -4.31
C LEU A 28 26.35 -11.75 -3.26
N SER A 29 27.60 -11.71 -2.78
CA SER A 29 28.07 -10.71 -1.80
C SER A 29 28.04 -9.31 -2.39
N SER A 30 28.47 -9.14 -3.65
CA SER A 30 28.45 -7.85 -4.34
C SER A 30 27.04 -7.30 -4.51
N ILE A 31 26.08 -8.14 -4.88
CA ILE A 31 24.65 -7.74 -5.00
C ILE A 31 24.11 -7.27 -3.65
N VAL A 32 24.38 -8.01 -2.57
CA VAL A 32 23.90 -7.66 -1.23
C VAL A 32 24.54 -6.35 -0.75
N ASP A 33 25.86 -6.18 -0.94
CA ASP A 33 26.58 -4.97 -0.54
C ASP A 33 26.06 -3.73 -1.25
N ASN A 34 25.99 -3.78 -2.59
CA ASN A 34 25.51 -2.67 -3.42
C ASN A 34 24.07 -2.27 -3.10
N SER A 35 23.22 -3.27 -2.85
CA SER A 35 21.80 -3.02 -2.64
C SER A 35 21.47 -2.54 -1.23
N PHE A 36 22.07 -3.14 -0.20
CA PHE A 36 21.75 -2.85 1.19
C PHE A 36 22.69 -1.83 1.85
N ARG A 37 23.77 -1.43 1.18
CA ARG A 37 24.78 -0.47 1.71
C ARG A 37 25.31 -0.92 3.06
N CYS A 38 25.88 -2.11 3.10
CA CYS A 38 26.37 -2.74 4.32
C CYS A 38 27.69 -2.13 4.80
N HIS A 39 27.96 -2.17 6.09
CA HIS A 39 29.28 -1.78 6.66
C HIS A 39 30.30 -2.91 6.54
N SER A 40 29.82 -4.16 6.53
CA SER A 40 30.64 -5.36 6.45
C SER A 40 29.88 -6.46 5.73
N VAL A 41 30.52 -7.09 4.75
CA VAL A 41 29.97 -8.22 3.99
C VAL A 41 30.98 -9.36 4.00
N GLU A 42 30.55 -10.50 4.52
CA GLU A 42 31.27 -11.77 4.51
C GLU A 42 30.45 -12.82 3.73
N ALA A 43 31.03 -14.00 3.52
CA ALA A 43 30.32 -15.08 2.82
C ALA A 43 29.01 -15.46 3.52
N GLY A 44 27.87 -15.06 2.93
CA GLY A 44 26.53 -15.39 3.43
C GLY A 44 26.04 -14.52 4.60
N THR A 45 26.79 -13.49 5.00
CA THR A 45 26.45 -12.60 6.13
C THR A 45 26.83 -11.15 5.79
N ALA A 46 25.92 -10.23 6.05
CA ALA A 46 26.19 -8.79 5.90
C ALA A 46 25.61 -8.01 7.09
N TYR A 47 26.31 -6.97 7.51
CA TYR A 47 25.90 -6.11 8.60
C TYR A 47 25.75 -4.67 8.12
N GLY A 48 24.74 -3.98 8.62
CA GLY A 48 24.51 -2.58 8.31
C GLY A 48 23.70 -1.87 9.37
N GLU A 49 23.37 -0.63 9.06
CA GLU A 49 22.54 0.22 9.90
C GLU A 49 21.53 0.99 9.04
N TYR A 50 20.30 1.07 9.51
CA TYR A 50 19.24 1.85 8.89
C TYR A 50 18.55 2.74 9.92
N LYS A 51 18.66 4.06 9.78
CA LYS A 51 18.12 5.07 10.72
C LYS A 51 18.44 4.74 12.20
N GLY A 52 19.69 4.43 12.49
CA GLY A 52 20.17 4.12 13.85
C GLY A 52 19.81 2.71 14.34
N LYS A 53 19.21 1.86 13.51
CA LYS A 53 18.89 0.47 13.86
C LYS A 53 19.86 -0.48 13.19
N LYS A 54 20.62 -1.24 13.98
CA LYS A 54 21.58 -2.24 13.49
C LYS A 54 20.86 -3.47 12.96
N TYR A 55 21.30 -3.98 11.81
CA TYR A 55 20.78 -5.21 11.22
C TYR A 55 21.87 -6.15 10.72
N CYS A 56 21.48 -7.41 10.59
CA CYS A 56 22.28 -8.45 9.94
C CYS A 56 21.41 -9.14 8.88
N ILE A 57 21.98 -9.34 7.70
CA ILE A 57 21.37 -10.11 6.62
C ILE A 57 22.14 -11.41 6.48
N LEU A 58 21.46 -12.54 6.68
CA LEU A 58 21.95 -13.87 6.37
C LEU A 58 21.35 -14.28 5.03
N TYR A 59 22.19 -14.42 4.00
CA TYR A 59 21.72 -14.50 2.62
C TYR A 59 22.23 -15.70 1.85
N LYS A 60 21.41 -16.16 0.89
CA LYS A 60 21.71 -17.25 -0.05
C LYS A 60 20.98 -17.08 -1.37
N ASN A 61 21.45 -17.78 -2.41
CA ASN A 61 20.74 -17.91 -3.67
C ASN A 61 19.33 -18.49 -3.49
N ILE A 62 18.37 -17.94 -4.21
CA ILE A 62 17.10 -18.60 -4.51
C ILE A 62 17.26 -19.36 -5.81
N SER A 63 17.03 -20.67 -5.78
CA SER A 63 17.20 -21.54 -6.93
C SER A 63 16.02 -22.49 -7.12
N TYR A 64 15.93 -23.09 -8.30
CA TYR A 64 15.01 -24.21 -8.56
C TYR A 64 15.38 -25.42 -7.71
N LEU A 65 14.36 -26.17 -7.26
CA LEU A 65 14.53 -27.29 -6.37
C LEU A 65 15.08 -28.55 -7.08
N GLY A 66 14.99 -28.61 -8.40
CA GLY A 66 15.25 -29.82 -9.19
C GLY A 66 14.01 -30.69 -9.38
N ILE A 67 14.09 -31.66 -10.30
CA ILE A 67 13.03 -32.66 -10.55
C ILE A 67 12.86 -33.52 -9.28
N PRO A 68 11.63 -33.85 -8.85
CA PRO A 68 10.36 -33.72 -9.58
C PRO A 68 9.56 -32.42 -9.23
N HIS A 69 10.18 -31.42 -8.66
CA HIS A 69 9.45 -30.22 -8.22
C HIS A 69 8.97 -29.37 -9.41
N PRO A 70 7.82 -28.63 -9.24
CA PRO A 70 7.31 -27.75 -10.27
C PRO A 70 8.31 -26.63 -10.65
N ILE A 71 8.42 -26.32 -11.93
CA ILE A 71 9.40 -25.35 -12.48
C ILE A 71 9.20 -23.93 -11.98
N TYR A 72 7.99 -23.57 -11.50
CA TYR A 72 7.65 -22.28 -10.92
C TYR A 72 8.02 -22.16 -9.43
N LYS A 73 8.45 -23.25 -8.78
CA LYS A 73 8.77 -23.26 -7.35
C LYS A 73 10.26 -23.07 -7.14
N LYS A 74 10.61 -22.03 -6.40
CA LYS A 74 11.98 -21.69 -6.02
C LYS A 74 12.18 -21.86 -4.52
N ARG A 75 13.42 -22.11 -4.08
CA ARG A 75 13.72 -22.25 -2.65
C ARG A 75 15.01 -21.55 -2.25
N ILE A 76 15.10 -21.23 -0.97
CA ILE A 76 16.33 -21.00 -0.24
C ILE A 76 16.54 -22.16 0.76
N GLN A 77 17.76 -22.58 0.94
CA GLN A 77 18.14 -23.49 2.02
C GLN A 77 18.65 -22.65 3.19
N ILE A 78 18.03 -22.80 4.35
CA ILE A 78 18.39 -22.11 5.60
C ILE A 78 19.19 -23.09 6.45
N PRO A 79 20.52 -22.93 6.54
CA PRO A 79 21.36 -23.84 7.31
C PRO A 79 21.24 -23.57 8.82
N SER A 80 21.57 -24.54 9.65
CA SER A 80 21.58 -24.40 11.11
C SER A 80 22.53 -23.30 11.60
N SER A 81 23.60 -22.99 10.84
CA SER A 81 24.49 -21.85 11.13
C SER A 81 23.77 -20.49 11.12
N PHE A 82 22.70 -20.32 10.31
CA PHE A 82 21.90 -19.12 10.34
C PHE A 82 21.17 -18.94 11.67
N VAL A 83 20.64 -20.03 12.22
CA VAL A 83 19.97 -20.02 13.52
C VAL A 83 20.96 -19.67 14.65
N LYS A 84 22.19 -20.23 14.60
CA LYS A 84 23.24 -19.88 15.55
C LYS A 84 23.57 -18.39 15.49
N LYS A 85 23.81 -17.86 14.29
CA LYS A 85 24.14 -16.45 14.07
C LYS A 85 23.00 -15.51 14.48
N TYR A 86 21.75 -15.90 14.23
CA TYR A 86 20.56 -15.17 14.71
C TYR A 86 20.58 -15.03 16.23
N ASN A 87 20.81 -16.10 16.98
CA ASN A 87 20.84 -16.05 18.45
C ASN A 87 21.99 -15.20 18.99
N GLU A 88 23.17 -15.27 18.35
CA GLU A 88 24.31 -14.40 18.68
C GLU A 88 23.98 -12.91 18.47
N ASN A 89 23.29 -12.58 17.39
CA ASN A 89 22.89 -11.21 17.07
C ASN A 89 21.78 -10.70 17.99
N LEU A 90 20.83 -11.57 18.34
CA LEU A 90 19.72 -11.23 19.25
C LEU A 90 20.25 -10.74 20.61
N SER A 91 21.28 -11.39 21.17
CA SER A 91 21.91 -10.98 22.43
C SER A 91 22.62 -9.62 22.33
N LYS A 92 22.94 -9.18 21.11
CA LYS A 92 23.60 -7.87 20.83
C LYS A 92 22.60 -6.78 20.39
N GLY A 93 21.29 -7.08 20.40
CA GLY A 93 20.26 -6.15 19.94
C GLY A 93 20.29 -5.89 18.42
N ILE A 94 20.84 -6.82 17.61
CA ILE A 94 20.92 -6.73 16.16
C ILE A 94 19.77 -7.52 15.53
N THR A 95 18.92 -6.84 14.78
CA THR A 95 17.83 -7.50 14.05
C THR A 95 18.40 -8.31 12.89
N THR A 96 18.05 -9.59 12.80
CA THR A 96 18.59 -10.50 11.79
C THR A 96 17.52 -10.97 10.80
N PHE A 97 17.82 -10.91 9.51
CA PHE A 97 16.95 -11.29 8.40
C PHE A 97 17.49 -12.51 7.65
N PHE A 98 16.59 -13.38 7.16
CA PHE A 98 16.93 -14.48 6.27
C PHE A 98 16.51 -14.10 4.86
N ILE A 99 17.48 -13.66 4.04
CA ILE A 99 17.24 -13.13 2.71
C ILE A 99 17.65 -14.14 1.63
N GLY A 100 16.70 -14.49 0.78
CA GLY A 100 17.00 -15.15 -0.48
C GLY A 100 17.26 -14.11 -1.58
N VAL A 101 18.31 -14.31 -2.36
CA VAL A 101 18.62 -13.48 -3.53
C VAL A 101 18.27 -14.26 -4.79
N TYR A 102 17.35 -13.74 -5.56
CA TYR A 102 16.99 -14.22 -6.88
C TYR A 102 17.60 -13.30 -7.93
N LYS A 103 18.24 -13.87 -8.94
CA LYS A 103 18.72 -13.14 -10.12
C LYS A 103 18.36 -13.88 -11.38
N TYR A 104 17.94 -13.13 -12.38
CA TYR A 104 17.82 -13.56 -13.76
C TYR A 104 18.13 -12.39 -14.68
N LYS A 105 19.27 -12.46 -15.39
CA LYS A 105 19.84 -11.36 -16.15
C LYS A 105 19.97 -10.11 -15.26
N GLU A 106 19.38 -8.99 -15.67
CA GLU A 106 19.40 -7.73 -14.93
C GLU A 106 18.35 -7.62 -13.81
N ASN A 107 17.46 -8.63 -13.68
CA ASN A 107 16.42 -8.59 -12.65
C ASN A 107 16.90 -9.22 -11.35
N GLU A 108 16.93 -8.42 -10.30
CA GLU A 108 17.33 -8.81 -8.95
C GLU A 108 16.18 -8.62 -7.96
N ILE A 109 15.79 -9.71 -7.28
CA ILE A 109 14.73 -9.71 -6.27
C ILE A 109 15.24 -10.31 -4.98
N PHE A 110 14.97 -9.65 -3.88
CA PHE A 110 15.24 -10.11 -2.54
C PHE A 110 13.97 -10.69 -1.93
N VAL A 111 14.10 -11.78 -1.20
CA VAL A 111 12.96 -12.41 -0.50
C VAL A 111 13.31 -12.60 0.96
N ASN A 112 12.64 -11.85 1.83
CA ASN A 112 12.70 -12.10 3.26
C ASN A 112 11.71 -13.20 3.64
N PHE A 113 12.23 -14.22 4.28
CA PHE A 113 11.44 -15.31 4.83
C PHE A 113 11.23 -15.13 6.33
N ASP A 114 10.09 -15.59 6.83
CA ASP A 114 9.71 -15.50 8.23
C ASP A 114 10.78 -16.08 9.17
N THR A 115 11.65 -15.20 9.65
CA THR A 115 12.80 -15.60 10.49
C THR A 115 12.36 -16.32 11.76
N GLU A 116 11.28 -15.86 12.41
CA GLU A 116 10.79 -16.45 13.67
C GLU A 116 10.38 -17.91 13.53
N LYS A 117 9.86 -18.28 12.36
CA LYS A 117 9.50 -19.67 12.07
C LYS A 117 10.74 -20.55 12.00
N TYR A 118 11.76 -20.11 11.28
CA TYR A 118 12.92 -20.94 10.98
C TYR A 118 13.90 -21.08 12.15
N ILE A 119 13.93 -20.10 13.07
CA ILE A 119 14.74 -20.19 14.29
C ILE A 119 14.24 -21.25 15.27
N LYS A 120 12.95 -21.65 15.20
CA LYS A 120 12.40 -22.71 16.05
C LYS A 120 12.96 -24.10 15.68
N ASN A 121 13.44 -24.29 14.46
CA ASN A 121 13.98 -25.56 13.96
C ASN A 121 15.49 -25.69 14.25
N LYS A 122 15.86 -25.83 15.53
CA LYS A 122 17.24 -25.75 16.03
C LYS A 122 18.21 -26.82 15.48
N ALA A 123 17.73 -27.96 14.99
CA ALA A 123 18.58 -29.14 14.76
C ALA A 123 18.84 -29.47 13.28
N HIS A 124 18.10 -28.93 12.32
CA HIS A 124 18.16 -29.36 10.92
C HIS A 124 18.13 -28.18 9.94
N ASN A 125 18.73 -28.38 8.76
CA ASN A 125 18.58 -27.47 7.64
C ASN A 125 17.11 -27.38 7.23
N SER A 126 16.60 -26.16 7.11
CA SER A 126 15.24 -25.90 6.68
C SER A 126 15.21 -25.37 5.25
N SER A 127 14.06 -25.50 4.59
CA SER A 127 13.83 -24.91 3.26
C SER A 127 12.64 -23.98 3.29
N ALA A 128 12.84 -22.77 2.78
CA ALA A 128 11.78 -21.81 2.52
C ALA A 128 11.53 -21.69 1.01
N HIS A 129 10.29 -21.39 0.62
CA HIS A 129 9.88 -21.42 -0.78
C HIS A 129 9.20 -20.13 -1.18
N VAL A 130 9.41 -19.73 -2.44
CA VAL A 130 8.73 -18.64 -3.12
C VAL A 130 8.32 -19.11 -4.52
N LEU A 131 7.27 -18.53 -5.07
CA LEU A 131 6.78 -18.85 -6.41
C LEU A 131 7.27 -17.82 -7.41
N THR A 132 7.43 -18.20 -8.67
CA THR A 132 7.83 -17.28 -9.75
C THR A 132 6.86 -16.10 -9.88
N ILE A 133 5.56 -16.33 -9.70
CA ILE A 133 4.56 -15.25 -9.73
C ILE A 133 4.76 -14.21 -8.61
N ASP A 134 5.26 -14.61 -7.43
CA ASP A 134 5.56 -13.69 -6.34
C ASP A 134 6.74 -12.77 -6.69
N LEU A 135 7.76 -13.35 -7.34
CA LEU A 135 8.91 -12.61 -7.85
C LEU A 135 8.48 -11.63 -8.96
N ALA A 136 7.61 -12.08 -9.88
CA ALA A 136 7.07 -11.24 -10.94
C ALA A 136 6.31 -10.02 -10.38
N ARG A 137 5.48 -10.23 -9.37
CA ARG A 137 4.76 -9.14 -8.68
C ARG A 137 5.72 -8.16 -8.01
N ALA A 138 6.78 -8.66 -7.34
CA ALA A 138 7.78 -7.79 -6.75
C ALA A 138 8.59 -7.01 -7.80
N THR A 139 8.84 -7.60 -8.97
CA THR A 139 9.52 -6.90 -10.08
C THR A 139 8.70 -5.69 -10.54
N THR A 140 7.40 -5.88 -10.79
CA THR A 140 6.53 -4.81 -11.32
C THR A 140 6.13 -3.78 -10.27
N SER A 141 5.89 -4.19 -9.02
CA SER A 141 5.42 -3.31 -7.95
C SER A 141 6.50 -2.83 -6.99
N GLY A 142 7.77 -3.27 -7.15
CA GLY A 142 8.89 -2.99 -6.25
C GLY A 142 8.86 -3.78 -4.96
N ILE A 143 7.66 -4.11 -4.46
CA ILE A 143 7.44 -4.95 -3.29
C ILE A 143 6.23 -5.86 -3.52
N PHE A 144 6.25 -7.03 -2.89
CA PHE A 144 5.12 -7.93 -2.80
C PHE A 144 5.15 -8.67 -1.47
N PHE A 145 4.06 -8.64 -0.73
CA PHE A 145 3.90 -9.33 0.55
C PHE A 145 2.77 -10.34 0.46
N LYS A 146 2.97 -11.52 1.06
CA LYS A 146 1.90 -12.49 1.27
C LYS A 146 2.11 -13.31 2.53
N GLU A 147 1.05 -13.90 3.02
CA GLU A 147 1.10 -15.05 3.91
C GLU A 147 0.81 -16.34 3.13
N ASP A 148 1.59 -17.40 3.36
CA ASP A 148 1.31 -18.70 2.79
C ASP A 148 0.17 -19.42 3.58
N VAL A 149 -0.28 -20.55 3.08
CA VAL A 149 -1.35 -21.38 3.72
C VAL A 149 -1.04 -21.78 5.17
N ARG A 150 0.24 -21.69 5.59
CA ARG A 150 0.69 -21.96 6.95
C ARG A 150 0.93 -20.66 7.74
N LYS A 151 0.43 -19.54 7.26
CA LYS A 151 0.61 -18.19 7.82
C LYS A 151 2.07 -17.73 7.92
N ASN A 152 2.95 -18.25 7.05
CA ASN A 152 4.32 -17.75 6.99
C ASN A 152 4.36 -16.49 6.14
N LYS A 153 5.00 -15.47 6.67
CA LYS A 153 5.19 -14.20 5.99
C LYS A 153 6.31 -14.30 4.96
N ILE A 154 6.02 -13.92 3.73
CA ILE A 154 6.98 -13.85 2.62
C ILE A 154 6.93 -12.44 2.07
N PHE A 155 8.07 -11.75 2.08
CA PHE A 155 8.18 -10.39 1.58
C PHE A 155 9.22 -10.36 0.45
N CYS A 156 8.75 -10.16 -0.78
CA CYS A 156 9.58 -10.04 -1.97
C CYS A 156 9.75 -8.57 -2.33
N PHE A 157 10.96 -8.14 -2.69
CA PHE A 157 11.23 -6.74 -3.04
C PHE A 157 12.46 -6.63 -3.95
N ASN A 158 12.48 -5.63 -4.81
CA ASN A 158 13.65 -5.25 -5.57
C ASN A 158 14.44 -4.13 -4.85
N SER A 159 15.48 -3.59 -5.47
CA SER A 159 16.28 -2.51 -4.87
C SER A 159 15.46 -1.28 -4.47
N SER A 160 14.43 -0.91 -5.21
CA SER A 160 13.53 0.20 -4.86
C SER A 160 12.68 -0.06 -3.61
N GLY A 161 12.42 -1.32 -3.28
CA GLY A 161 11.63 -1.75 -2.13
C GLY A 161 12.42 -1.88 -0.81
N ILE A 162 13.75 -1.73 -0.83
CA ILE A 162 14.60 -1.94 0.37
C ILE A 162 14.25 -0.96 1.50
N GLY A 163 13.98 0.29 1.17
CA GLY A 163 13.54 1.28 2.16
C GLY A 163 12.27 0.87 2.88
N ALA A 164 11.28 0.36 2.13
CA ALA A 164 10.04 -0.16 2.67
C ALA A 164 10.25 -1.40 3.53
N PHE A 165 11.11 -2.33 3.09
CA PHE A 165 11.50 -3.51 3.84
C PHE A 165 12.08 -3.15 5.21
N PHE A 166 13.07 -2.26 5.25
CA PHE A 166 13.66 -1.83 6.50
C PHE A 166 12.69 -1.05 7.39
N ALA A 167 11.88 -0.19 6.80
CA ALA A 167 10.84 0.53 7.55
C ALA A 167 9.89 -0.43 8.26
N MET A 168 9.44 -1.48 7.56
CA MET A 168 8.52 -2.48 8.09
C MET A 168 9.10 -3.31 9.25
N TYR A 169 10.39 -3.64 9.19
CA TYR A 169 10.98 -4.59 10.14
C TYR A 169 11.85 -3.95 11.22
N LEU A 170 12.44 -2.79 10.96
CA LEU A 170 13.38 -2.13 11.89
C LEU A 170 12.77 -0.94 12.61
N LEU A 171 11.79 -0.27 11.99
CA LEU A 171 11.16 0.91 12.58
C LEU A 171 9.88 0.54 13.33
N LYS A 172 9.57 1.27 14.38
CA LYS A 172 8.25 1.18 15.04
C LYS A 172 7.24 2.00 14.24
N SER A 173 5.95 1.70 14.36
CA SER A 173 4.88 2.43 13.66
C SER A 173 5.01 3.95 13.82
N LYS A 174 5.28 4.42 15.04
CA LYS A 174 5.51 5.86 15.31
C LYS A 174 6.69 6.48 14.53
N ASP A 175 7.67 5.68 14.10
CA ASP A 175 8.82 6.16 13.34
C ASP A 175 8.46 6.28 11.82
N LEU A 176 7.35 5.67 11.39
CA LEU A 176 6.87 5.69 10.00
C LEU A 176 5.88 6.82 9.72
N THR A 177 5.16 7.27 10.74
CA THR A 177 4.16 8.34 10.64
C THR A 177 4.73 9.62 10.01
N PRO A 178 5.94 10.11 10.35
CA PRO A 178 6.52 11.27 9.69
C PRO A 178 6.77 11.08 8.18
N THR A 179 7.03 9.85 7.72
CA THR A 179 7.16 9.56 6.28
C THR A 179 5.81 9.66 5.58
N MET A 180 4.74 9.13 6.18
CA MET A 180 3.38 9.27 5.69
C MET A 180 2.99 10.76 5.59
N TYR A 181 3.25 11.57 6.62
CA TYR A 181 2.98 13.01 6.61
C TYR A 181 3.68 13.69 5.43
N ARG A 182 4.97 13.42 5.22
CA ARG A 182 5.73 14.01 4.11
C ARG A 182 5.14 13.66 2.74
N ILE A 183 4.66 12.43 2.54
CA ILE A 183 4.05 12.01 1.28
C ILE A 183 2.80 12.85 0.99
N PHE A 184 1.91 13.00 1.96
CA PHE A 184 0.68 13.75 1.78
C PHE A 184 0.89 15.28 1.79
N ASN A 185 1.90 15.80 2.52
CA ASN A 185 2.31 17.21 2.39
C ASN A 185 2.76 17.51 0.96
N ASN A 186 3.65 16.69 0.39
CA ASN A 186 4.13 16.87 -0.97
C ASN A 186 2.97 16.76 -1.97
N PHE A 187 2.11 15.75 -1.82
CA PHE A 187 0.94 15.61 -2.68
C PHE A 187 0.02 16.85 -2.62
N PHE A 188 -0.25 17.37 -1.43
CA PHE A 188 -1.05 18.58 -1.26
C PHE A 188 -0.38 19.78 -1.93
N ASP A 189 0.94 19.98 -1.75
CA ASP A 189 1.68 21.09 -2.35
C ASP A 189 1.76 21.00 -3.89
N ASP A 190 1.75 19.80 -4.46
CA ASP A 190 1.93 19.56 -5.90
C ASP A 190 0.64 19.70 -6.71
N ILE A 191 -0.53 19.53 -6.09
CA ILE A 191 -1.81 19.62 -6.81
C ILE A 191 -2.36 21.04 -6.88
N ASN A 192 -3.12 21.32 -7.95
CA ASN A 192 -3.92 22.55 -8.00
C ASN A 192 -5.01 22.51 -6.93
N HIS A 193 -5.13 23.57 -6.15
CA HIS A 193 -6.12 23.65 -5.07
C HIS A 193 -7.49 24.16 -5.51
N SER A 194 -7.63 24.72 -6.72
CA SER A 194 -8.89 25.25 -7.22
C SER A 194 -9.42 24.39 -8.36
N TRP A 195 -10.55 23.76 -8.15
CA TRP A 195 -11.15 22.80 -9.07
C TRP A 195 -12.53 23.30 -9.54
N ASN A 196 -12.79 23.22 -10.84
CA ASN A 196 -14.11 23.42 -11.45
C ASN A 196 -14.70 22.06 -11.86
N GLY A 197 -16.00 21.87 -11.62
CA GLY A 197 -16.63 20.57 -11.86
C GLY A 197 -16.62 20.13 -13.33
N ILE A 198 -16.80 21.04 -14.29
CA ILE A 198 -16.77 20.72 -15.72
C ILE A 198 -15.39 20.24 -16.12
N ASP A 199 -14.34 20.98 -15.73
CA ASP A 199 -12.95 20.66 -16.09
C ASP A 199 -12.54 19.30 -15.49
N CYS A 200 -12.89 19.04 -14.21
CA CYS A 200 -12.59 17.77 -13.54
C CYS A 200 -13.29 16.59 -14.19
N TYR A 201 -14.57 16.72 -14.54
CA TYR A 201 -15.27 15.66 -15.27
C TYR A 201 -14.68 15.45 -16.66
N SER A 202 -14.40 16.52 -17.41
CA SER A 202 -13.79 16.43 -18.74
C SER A 202 -12.46 15.68 -18.69
N GLU A 203 -11.61 16.02 -17.73
CA GLU A 203 -10.32 15.37 -17.55
C GLU A 203 -10.48 13.88 -17.21
N MET A 204 -11.25 13.54 -16.17
CA MET A 204 -11.50 12.14 -15.79
C MET A 204 -12.10 11.31 -16.92
N MET A 205 -13.06 11.86 -17.67
CA MET A 205 -13.69 11.17 -18.79
C MET A 205 -12.71 10.97 -19.96
N SER A 206 -11.87 11.96 -20.27
CA SER A 206 -10.85 11.86 -21.32
C SER A 206 -9.84 10.75 -21.05
N LYS A 207 -9.63 10.40 -19.78
CA LYS A 207 -8.75 9.32 -19.31
C LYS A 207 -9.49 8.02 -19.02
N ASN A 208 -10.79 7.93 -19.32
CA ASN A 208 -11.65 6.80 -19.00
C ASN A 208 -11.58 6.40 -17.52
N TYR A 209 -11.46 7.38 -16.62
CA TYR A 209 -11.37 7.10 -15.19
C TYR A 209 -12.66 6.47 -14.68
N HIS A 210 -12.55 5.34 -14.00
CA HIS A 210 -13.68 4.47 -13.62
C HIS A 210 -14.75 5.14 -12.74
N ARG A 211 -14.42 6.23 -12.05
CA ARG A 211 -15.35 7.00 -11.19
C ARG A 211 -15.84 8.31 -11.81
N SER A 212 -15.56 8.57 -13.07
CA SER A 212 -16.03 9.78 -13.77
C SER A 212 -17.55 9.88 -13.85
N ASN A 213 -18.27 8.77 -13.62
CA ASN A 213 -19.75 8.71 -13.60
C ASN A 213 -20.37 8.97 -12.21
N GLN A 214 -19.58 9.37 -11.20
CA GLN A 214 -20.08 9.67 -9.86
C GLN A 214 -20.48 11.15 -9.72
N PRO A 215 -21.66 11.46 -9.12
CA PRO A 215 -22.10 12.86 -8.96
C PRO A 215 -21.34 13.63 -7.87
N GLU A 216 -20.68 12.96 -6.98
CA GLU A 216 -19.82 13.58 -5.93
C GLU A 216 -18.37 13.65 -6.42
N TRP A 217 -18.14 14.39 -7.49
CA TRP A 217 -16.88 14.45 -8.22
C TRP A 217 -15.63 14.88 -7.40
N PRO A 218 -15.69 15.73 -6.34
CA PRO A 218 -14.45 16.12 -5.67
C PRO A 218 -13.69 14.98 -5.03
N GLY A 219 -14.42 13.99 -4.46
CA GLY A 219 -13.79 12.77 -3.94
C GLY A 219 -13.17 11.93 -5.06
N SER A 220 -13.91 11.73 -6.15
CA SER A 220 -13.43 10.97 -7.31
C SER A 220 -12.25 11.62 -8.00
N TYR A 221 -12.23 12.96 -8.11
CA TYR A 221 -11.14 13.71 -8.70
C TYR A 221 -9.89 13.71 -7.81
N LEU A 222 -10.06 13.82 -6.49
CA LEU A 222 -8.96 13.67 -5.53
C LEU A 222 -8.28 12.30 -5.65
N GLU A 223 -9.07 11.22 -5.76
CA GLU A 223 -8.56 9.87 -5.96
C GLU A 223 -7.82 9.73 -7.29
N TYR A 224 -8.35 10.32 -8.38
CA TYR A 224 -7.71 10.38 -9.69
C TYR A 224 -6.34 11.08 -9.63
N LEU A 225 -6.28 12.26 -8.99
CA LEU A 225 -5.02 13.01 -8.83
C LEU A 225 -4.01 12.23 -8.00
N PHE A 226 -4.45 11.55 -6.94
CA PHE A 226 -3.55 10.78 -6.09
C PHE A 226 -3.00 9.55 -6.80
N GLU A 227 -3.82 8.86 -7.60
CA GLU A 227 -3.36 7.74 -8.44
C GLU A 227 -2.27 8.20 -9.41
N HIS A 228 -2.50 9.31 -10.11
CA HIS A 228 -1.51 9.91 -11.01
C HIS A 228 -0.23 10.37 -10.28
N TYR A 229 -0.36 10.96 -9.09
CA TYR A 229 0.77 11.33 -8.25
C TYR A 229 1.61 10.09 -7.87
N LEU A 230 0.99 8.99 -7.52
CA LEU A 230 1.69 7.74 -7.23
C LEU A 230 2.45 7.21 -8.44
N GLU A 231 1.88 7.30 -9.65
CA GLU A 231 2.54 6.86 -10.88
C GLU A 231 3.80 7.68 -11.19
N THR A 232 3.74 8.99 -10.99
CA THR A 232 4.85 9.91 -11.29
C THR A 232 5.95 9.94 -10.22
N HIS A 233 5.64 9.54 -8.97
CA HIS A 233 6.56 9.57 -7.83
C HIS A 233 6.94 8.17 -7.31
N LEU A 234 6.86 7.16 -8.16
CA LEU A 234 7.03 5.75 -7.81
C LEU A 234 8.25 5.44 -6.95
N ASP A 235 9.41 6.02 -7.27
CA ASP A 235 10.68 5.65 -6.62
C ASP A 235 10.80 6.16 -5.18
N SER A 236 10.13 7.25 -4.84
CA SER A 236 10.22 7.87 -3.49
C SER A 236 9.14 7.37 -2.53
N ILE A 237 8.02 6.84 -3.04
CA ILE A 237 6.80 6.53 -2.28
C ILE A 237 6.50 5.03 -2.28
N LYS A 238 7.01 4.32 -3.28
CA LYS A 238 6.78 2.88 -3.49
C LYS A 238 7.10 2.09 -2.23
N GLY A 239 6.10 1.36 -1.74
CA GLY A 239 6.21 0.57 -0.53
C GLY A 239 5.74 1.25 0.75
N PHE A 240 5.57 2.57 0.78
CA PHE A 240 4.97 3.26 1.92
C PHE A 240 3.47 3.46 1.77
N VAL A 241 3.01 3.79 0.57
CA VAL A 241 1.60 3.96 0.24
C VAL A 241 1.30 3.29 -1.09
N LYS A 242 0.16 2.63 -1.19
CA LYS A 242 -0.46 2.15 -2.43
C LYS A 242 -1.91 2.58 -2.46
N TYR A 243 -2.40 2.92 -3.65
CA TYR A 243 -3.80 3.11 -3.92
C TYR A 243 -4.30 1.89 -4.71
N SER A 244 -5.37 1.26 -4.24
CA SER A 244 -5.95 0.06 -4.85
C SER A 244 -7.47 0.19 -4.88
N PRO A 245 -8.02 0.83 -5.92
CA PRO A 245 -9.46 1.05 -6.05
C PRO A 245 -10.23 -0.22 -6.43
N ASP A 246 -9.54 -1.32 -6.72
CA ASP A 246 -10.17 -2.59 -7.07
C ASP A 246 -10.73 -3.28 -5.84
N ARG A 247 -12.02 -3.02 -5.61
CA ARG A 247 -12.80 -3.58 -4.51
C ARG A 247 -13.20 -5.04 -4.73
N SER A 248 -12.94 -5.60 -5.89
CA SER A 248 -13.39 -6.94 -6.28
C SER A 248 -12.53 -8.05 -5.70
N SER A 249 -11.27 -7.78 -5.38
CA SER A 249 -10.31 -8.82 -4.99
C SER A 249 -10.39 -9.24 -3.52
N ASP A 250 -10.78 -8.35 -2.59
CA ASP A 250 -10.83 -8.66 -1.16
C ASP A 250 -12.09 -8.17 -0.43
N GLY A 251 -12.98 -7.44 -1.13
CA GLY A 251 -14.23 -6.92 -0.58
C GLY A 251 -14.07 -5.79 0.45
N ILE A 252 -12.86 -5.27 0.63
CA ILE A 252 -12.54 -4.22 1.59
C ILE A 252 -12.65 -2.87 0.90
N ASP A 253 -13.49 -1.96 1.45
CA ASP A 253 -13.76 -0.63 0.93
C ASP A 253 -12.80 0.46 1.46
N LEU A 254 -11.54 0.11 1.73
CA LEU A 254 -10.45 0.99 2.13
C LEU A 254 -9.38 0.95 1.03
N ASP A 255 -9.34 1.98 0.21
CA ASP A 255 -8.58 2.00 -1.05
C ASP A 255 -7.08 2.30 -0.86
N LEU A 256 -6.69 2.88 0.29
CA LEU A 256 -5.29 3.08 0.64
C LEU A 256 -4.72 1.88 1.39
N LEU A 257 -3.53 1.46 0.99
CA LEU A 257 -2.73 0.46 1.69
C LEU A 257 -1.44 1.12 2.18
N PHE A 258 -1.11 0.92 3.45
CA PHE A 258 0.17 1.29 4.05
C PHE A 258 0.98 0.03 4.33
N PRO A 259 1.72 -0.51 3.33
CA PRO A 259 2.33 -1.84 3.44
C PRO A 259 3.31 -1.95 4.60
N THR A 260 4.05 -0.87 4.90
CA THR A 260 5.02 -0.82 5.99
C THR A 260 4.39 -0.82 7.38
N LEU A 261 3.17 -0.29 7.52
CA LEU A 261 2.37 -0.35 8.74
C LEU A 261 1.49 -1.59 8.80
N GLN A 262 1.29 -2.28 7.67
CA GLN A 262 0.30 -3.35 7.49
C GLN A 262 -1.13 -2.87 7.81
N GLU A 263 -1.43 -1.63 7.48
CA GLU A 263 -2.68 -0.95 7.80
C GLU A 263 -3.33 -0.42 6.54
N ARG A 264 -4.54 0.09 6.66
CA ARG A 264 -5.36 0.58 5.56
C ARG A 264 -5.86 1.98 5.84
N GLY A 265 -6.34 2.63 4.81
CA GLY A 265 -6.95 3.94 4.90
C GLY A 265 -7.82 4.27 3.70
N ASP A 266 -8.27 5.50 3.66
CA ASP A 266 -9.07 6.00 2.54
C ASP A 266 -8.86 7.52 2.37
N LEU A 267 -9.00 8.00 1.13
CA LEU A 267 -9.02 9.43 0.80
C LEU A 267 -10.44 9.97 0.96
N LYS A 268 -10.55 11.16 1.53
CA LYS A 268 -11.84 11.84 1.70
C LYS A 268 -11.71 13.30 1.30
N ALA A 269 -12.63 13.77 0.44
CA ALA A 269 -12.86 15.20 0.23
C ALA A 269 -14.01 15.65 1.15
N HIS A 270 -13.78 16.68 1.97
CA HIS A 270 -14.74 17.12 2.98
C HIS A 270 -14.95 18.64 2.93
N SER A 271 -16.21 19.06 2.83
CA SER A 271 -16.53 20.47 2.87
C SER A 271 -16.34 21.06 4.27
N ASN A 272 -15.69 22.24 4.36
CA ASN A 272 -15.51 22.98 5.61
C ASN A 272 -16.83 23.25 6.35
N ASN A 273 -17.95 23.30 5.62
CA ASN A 273 -19.29 23.48 6.17
C ASN A 273 -19.97 22.16 6.56
N GLY A 274 -19.32 21.01 6.33
CA GLY A 274 -19.86 19.71 6.70
C GLY A 274 -19.88 19.48 8.22
N SER A 275 -20.91 18.81 8.72
CA SER A 275 -21.08 18.52 10.15
C SER A 275 -20.38 17.23 10.59
N ALA A 276 -20.13 16.32 9.64
CA ALA A 276 -19.48 15.04 9.88
C ALA A 276 -18.76 14.54 8.63
N ILE A 277 -17.69 13.79 8.83
CA ILE A 277 -16.95 13.09 7.78
C ILE A 277 -17.56 11.69 7.63
N PRO A 278 -18.15 11.35 6.46
CA PRO A 278 -18.67 10.02 6.23
C PRO A 278 -17.51 9.04 6.02
N GLY A 279 -17.60 7.89 6.66
CA GLY A 279 -16.59 6.83 6.56
C GLY A 279 -17.06 5.61 5.75
N ASN A 280 -16.37 4.52 5.93
CA ASN A 280 -16.55 3.25 5.25
C ASN A 280 -17.54 2.35 6.04
N LYS A 281 -17.76 1.12 5.55
CA LYS A 281 -18.67 0.15 6.21
C LYS A 281 -18.24 -0.07 7.66
N THR A 282 -19.19 -0.01 8.58
CA THR A 282 -18.95 -0.24 10.01
C THR A 282 -18.22 -1.57 10.25
N GLN A 283 -18.63 -2.62 9.56
CA GLN A 283 -18.01 -3.94 9.70
C GLN A 283 -16.54 -3.94 9.29
N THR A 284 -16.19 -3.30 8.17
CA THR A 284 -14.78 -3.20 7.71
C THR A 284 -13.89 -2.54 8.77
N ILE A 285 -14.36 -1.43 9.35
CA ILE A 285 -13.59 -0.73 10.39
C ILE A 285 -13.47 -1.59 11.66
N GLN A 286 -14.57 -2.21 12.10
CA GLN A 286 -14.55 -3.10 13.27
C GLN A 286 -13.59 -4.27 13.09
N ASP A 287 -13.54 -4.87 11.91
CA ASP A 287 -12.65 -6.00 11.63
C ASP A 287 -11.18 -5.56 11.67
N CYS A 288 -10.84 -4.37 11.15
CA CYS A 288 -9.50 -3.82 11.31
C CYS A 288 -9.14 -3.66 12.79
N ILE A 289 -9.99 -3.01 13.56
CA ILE A 289 -9.74 -2.74 14.99
C ILE A 289 -9.64 -4.03 15.81
N LYS A 290 -10.52 -5.01 15.60
CA LYS A 290 -10.46 -6.33 16.28
C LYS A 290 -9.16 -7.09 15.98
N ASN A 291 -8.55 -6.83 14.83
CA ASN A 291 -7.25 -7.40 14.46
C ASN A 291 -6.06 -6.54 14.94
N GLY A 292 -6.27 -5.58 15.82
CA GLY A 292 -5.25 -4.70 16.39
C GLY A 292 -4.65 -3.72 15.36
N LYS A 293 -5.40 -3.38 14.30
CA LYS A 293 -4.99 -2.47 13.23
C LYS A 293 -5.62 -1.09 13.41
N SER A 294 -4.88 -0.05 13.02
CA SER A 294 -5.46 1.28 12.82
C SER A 294 -6.00 1.43 11.39
N VAL A 295 -6.95 2.37 11.24
CA VAL A 295 -7.44 2.82 9.93
C VAL A 295 -7.15 4.31 9.82
N TYR A 296 -6.59 4.74 8.66
CA TYR A 296 -6.25 6.13 8.42
C TYR A 296 -7.21 6.76 7.41
N TYR A 297 -7.80 7.90 7.76
CA TYR A 297 -8.48 8.77 6.80
C TYR A 297 -7.63 9.97 6.50
N ILE A 298 -7.35 10.18 5.21
CA ILE A 298 -6.64 11.34 4.72
C ILE A 298 -7.71 12.29 4.17
N VAL A 299 -8.06 13.31 4.92
CA VAL A 299 -9.23 14.16 4.68
C VAL A 299 -8.78 15.50 4.13
N PHE A 300 -9.11 15.78 2.88
CA PHE A 300 -8.85 17.07 2.22
C PHE A 300 -10.03 17.98 2.43
N ASN A 301 -9.81 19.05 3.17
CA ASN A 301 -10.83 20.05 3.48
C ASN A 301 -10.93 21.07 2.37
N HIS A 302 -12.15 21.46 2.04
CA HIS A 302 -12.38 22.43 0.97
C HIS A 302 -13.56 23.36 1.22
N ASP A 303 -13.47 24.56 0.70
CA ASP A 303 -14.61 25.45 0.49
C ASP A 303 -15.32 25.07 -0.81
N THR A 304 -16.63 25.33 -0.87
CA THR A 304 -17.48 24.81 -1.93
C THR A 304 -18.45 25.86 -2.42
N GLU A 305 -18.54 26.01 -3.74
CA GLU A 305 -19.66 26.66 -4.41
C GLU A 305 -20.62 25.58 -4.94
N LYS A 306 -21.92 25.78 -4.70
CA LYS A 306 -22.93 24.82 -5.12
C LYS A 306 -23.35 25.09 -6.56
N ASP A 307 -23.54 24.02 -7.34
CA ASP A 307 -23.92 24.11 -8.74
C ASP A 307 -25.30 24.80 -8.96
N LYS A 308 -26.22 24.64 -7.99
CA LYS A 308 -27.53 25.34 -8.00
C LYS A 308 -27.41 26.87 -8.01
N ASP A 309 -26.33 27.41 -7.46
CA ASP A 309 -26.08 28.83 -7.39
C ASP A 309 -25.42 29.37 -8.70
N HIS A 310 -25.08 28.42 -9.61
CA HIS A 310 -24.49 28.66 -10.94
C HIS A 310 -25.36 28.01 -12.06
N ASN A 311 -26.68 28.09 -11.93
CA ASN A 311 -27.67 27.63 -12.93
C ASN A 311 -27.51 26.15 -13.35
N TYR A 312 -26.96 25.28 -12.48
CA TYR A 312 -26.80 23.84 -12.71
C TYR A 312 -25.91 23.46 -13.89
N VAL A 313 -24.95 24.30 -14.27
CA VAL A 313 -24.11 24.08 -15.46
C VAL A 313 -23.28 22.78 -15.38
N VAL A 314 -22.79 22.41 -14.18
CA VAL A 314 -22.05 21.16 -14.00
C VAL A 314 -22.99 19.95 -14.07
N THR A 315 -24.19 20.06 -13.50
CA THR A 315 -25.21 19.00 -13.58
C THR A 315 -25.63 18.75 -15.03
N GLU A 316 -25.86 19.80 -15.80
CA GLU A 316 -26.21 19.70 -17.23
C GLU A 316 -25.07 19.07 -18.05
N TYR A 317 -23.83 19.52 -17.84
CA TYR A 317 -22.65 18.95 -18.48
C TYR A 317 -22.52 17.45 -18.18
N TRP A 318 -22.62 17.06 -16.90
CA TRP A 318 -22.47 15.68 -16.45
C TRP A 318 -23.57 14.78 -17.00
N ASN A 319 -24.84 15.21 -16.97
CA ASN A 319 -25.95 14.45 -17.55
C ASN A 319 -25.81 14.30 -19.06
N SER A 320 -25.43 15.36 -19.77
CA SER A 320 -25.20 15.32 -21.22
C SER A 320 -24.08 14.33 -21.57
N ALA A 321 -22.97 14.39 -20.86
CA ALA A 321 -21.82 13.50 -21.09
C ALA A 321 -22.14 12.02 -20.83
N LEU A 322 -23.08 11.73 -19.91
CA LEU A 322 -23.53 10.36 -19.63
C LEU A 322 -24.77 9.92 -20.42
N GLY A 323 -25.30 10.76 -21.32
CA GLY A 323 -26.51 10.48 -22.08
C GLY A 323 -27.79 10.40 -21.22
N LYS A 324 -27.80 11.04 -20.04
CA LYS A 324 -28.90 11.02 -19.06
C LYS A 324 -29.71 12.33 -19.11
N LEU A 325 -30.30 12.63 -20.26
CA LEU A 325 -30.97 13.93 -20.50
C LEU A 325 -32.24 14.16 -19.67
N ASP A 326 -32.86 13.10 -19.14
CA ASP A 326 -34.19 13.21 -18.49
C ASP A 326 -34.15 13.27 -16.96
N ASP A 327 -32.96 13.09 -16.29
CA ASP A 327 -32.85 13.01 -14.82
C ASP A 327 -32.10 14.17 -14.20
N LEU A 328 -32.46 15.38 -14.59
CA LEU A 328 -31.79 16.63 -14.18
C LEU A 328 -31.90 16.95 -12.67
N ARG A 329 -32.73 16.27 -11.89
CA ARG A 329 -33.10 16.73 -10.53
C ARG A 329 -32.59 15.89 -9.37
N SER A 330 -32.30 14.62 -9.54
CA SER A 330 -32.05 13.74 -8.38
C SER A 330 -30.72 14.03 -7.67
N TYR A 331 -29.72 14.55 -8.36
CA TYR A 331 -28.40 14.84 -7.79
C TYR A 331 -28.02 16.33 -7.74
N SER A 332 -28.83 17.23 -8.31
CA SER A 332 -28.54 18.66 -8.41
C SER A 332 -28.27 19.35 -7.06
N ALA A 333 -28.93 18.91 -5.98
CA ALA A 333 -28.75 19.49 -4.66
C ALA A 333 -27.35 19.20 -4.04
N LYS A 334 -26.68 18.15 -4.50
CA LYS A 334 -25.34 17.74 -4.01
C LYS A 334 -24.21 18.11 -4.95
N MET A 335 -24.52 18.43 -6.22
CA MET A 335 -23.53 18.81 -7.21
C MET A 335 -22.82 20.08 -6.79
N LYS A 336 -21.52 20.11 -6.97
CA LYS A 336 -20.68 21.27 -6.68
C LYS A 336 -20.25 21.89 -8.00
N TYR A 337 -20.30 23.23 -8.05
CA TYR A 337 -19.75 24.01 -9.17
C TYR A 337 -18.24 24.03 -9.13
N SER A 338 -17.70 24.45 -7.95
CA SER A 338 -16.26 24.50 -7.71
C SER A 338 -15.94 24.11 -6.28
N VAL A 339 -14.69 23.70 -6.06
CA VAL A 339 -14.10 23.54 -4.73
C VAL A 339 -12.73 24.19 -4.69
N HIS A 340 -12.37 24.70 -3.51
CA HIS A 340 -11.04 25.22 -3.21
C HIS A 340 -10.49 24.49 -1.99
N LEU A 341 -9.41 23.72 -2.18
CA LEU A 341 -8.74 23.03 -1.10
C LEU A 341 -8.06 24.01 -0.16
N THR A 342 -8.32 23.89 1.14
CA THR A 342 -7.78 24.79 2.16
C THR A 342 -6.74 24.13 3.05
N SER A 343 -6.86 22.82 3.28
CA SER A 343 -6.00 22.04 4.14
C SER A 343 -6.25 20.55 3.94
N TYR A 344 -5.40 19.72 4.53
CA TYR A 344 -5.78 18.35 4.77
C TYR A 344 -5.42 17.93 6.21
N MET A 345 -6.02 16.86 6.69
CA MET A 345 -5.71 16.24 7.97
C MET A 345 -5.64 14.72 7.83
N ILE A 346 -4.84 14.10 8.69
CA ILE A 346 -4.79 12.64 8.83
C ILE A 346 -5.47 12.26 10.14
N LEU A 347 -6.48 11.42 10.04
CA LEU A 347 -7.21 10.87 11.16
C LEU A 347 -6.79 9.42 11.35
N GLU A 348 -6.44 9.03 12.57
CA GLU A 348 -6.20 7.63 12.94
C GLU A 348 -7.39 7.12 13.76
N ILE A 349 -8.01 6.04 13.28
CA ILE A 349 -9.06 5.31 13.97
C ILE A 349 -8.44 4.03 14.53
N ASN A 350 -8.50 3.85 15.85
CA ASN A 350 -7.94 2.69 16.54
C ASN A 350 -8.83 2.27 17.72
N GLU A 351 -8.45 1.22 18.44
CA GLU A 351 -9.22 0.70 19.57
C GLU A 351 -9.51 1.77 20.64
N LYS A 352 -8.58 2.72 20.85
CA LYS A 352 -8.70 3.73 21.93
C LYS A 352 -9.75 4.79 21.65
N ASN A 353 -9.97 5.12 20.38
CA ASN A 353 -10.87 6.21 19.97
C ASN A 353 -12.10 5.74 19.19
N TYR A 354 -12.23 4.44 18.90
CA TYR A 354 -13.38 3.87 18.18
C TYR A 354 -14.73 4.28 18.80
N HIS A 355 -14.83 4.39 20.10
CA HIS A 355 -16.06 4.73 20.84
C HIS A 355 -16.58 6.16 20.59
N TYR A 356 -15.76 7.07 20.01
CA TYR A 356 -16.20 8.40 19.57
C TYR A 356 -16.85 8.41 18.19
N LEU A 357 -16.83 7.28 17.44
CA LEU A 357 -17.47 7.18 16.13
C LEU A 357 -18.99 7.06 16.26
N ASN A 358 -19.70 7.63 15.29
CA ASN A 358 -21.06 7.24 15.01
C ASN A 358 -21.01 6.03 14.03
N ASP A 359 -21.37 4.84 14.51
CA ASP A 359 -21.30 3.59 13.77
C ASP A 359 -22.63 3.18 13.10
N ASN A 360 -23.64 4.03 13.20
CA ASN A 360 -24.98 3.83 12.66
C ASN A 360 -25.32 4.77 11.50
N PHE A 361 -24.34 5.43 10.91
CA PHE A 361 -24.55 6.33 9.79
C PHE A 361 -25.14 5.56 8.58
N GLN A 362 -26.22 6.08 8.01
CA GLN A 362 -27.02 5.46 6.94
C GLN A 362 -27.71 4.12 7.29
N LYS A 363 -27.72 3.68 8.55
CA LYS A 363 -28.44 2.47 8.95
C LYS A 363 -29.95 2.63 8.71
N GLY A 364 -30.54 1.65 8.00
CA GLY A 364 -31.97 1.64 7.71
C GLY A 364 -32.40 2.46 6.49
N PHE A 365 -31.49 3.17 5.83
CA PHE A 365 -31.80 3.79 4.54
C PHE A 365 -31.97 2.72 3.45
N ILE A 366 -32.88 2.96 2.52
CA ILE A 366 -33.14 2.06 1.39
C ILE A 366 -32.52 2.68 0.14
N ASN A 367 -31.80 1.87 -0.63
CA ASN A 367 -31.29 2.25 -1.95
C ASN A 367 -32.42 2.32 -2.98
N SER A 368 -32.14 2.92 -4.14
CA SER A 368 -33.08 2.97 -5.28
C SER A 368 -33.49 1.58 -5.81
N ASP A 369 -32.68 0.56 -5.56
CA ASP A 369 -32.92 -0.84 -5.90
C ASP A 369 -33.75 -1.60 -4.84
N GLY A 370 -34.22 -0.92 -3.78
CA GLY A 370 -34.98 -1.51 -2.67
C GLY A 370 -34.15 -2.20 -1.58
N ASN A 371 -32.84 -2.29 -1.72
CA ASN A 371 -31.98 -2.92 -0.73
C ASN A 371 -31.68 -1.96 0.44
N ILE A 372 -31.62 -2.51 1.67
CA ILE A 372 -31.20 -1.75 2.86
C ILE A 372 -29.71 -1.44 2.78
N ARG A 373 -29.35 -0.18 3.01
CA ARG A 373 -27.95 0.25 3.04
C ARG A 373 -27.21 -0.37 4.20
N THR A 374 -25.99 -0.83 3.92
CA THR A 374 -25.05 -1.24 4.95
C THR A 374 -24.70 -0.04 5.83
N SER A 375 -24.68 -0.24 7.15
CA SER A 375 -24.24 0.78 8.10
C SER A 375 -22.80 1.22 7.81
N LYS A 376 -22.59 2.52 7.88
CA LYS A 376 -21.26 3.16 7.76
C LYS A 376 -20.92 3.87 9.06
N ILE A 377 -19.63 4.11 9.29
CA ILE A 377 -19.21 5.02 10.34
C ILE A 377 -19.31 6.47 9.86
N SER A 378 -19.37 7.41 10.79
CA SER A 378 -19.05 8.81 10.54
C SER A 378 -18.36 9.44 11.75
N ILE A 379 -17.55 10.46 11.50
CA ILE A 379 -16.84 11.22 12.52
C ILE A 379 -17.49 12.60 12.61
N ASN A 380 -18.16 12.89 13.71
CA ASN A 380 -18.73 14.21 13.93
C ASN A 380 -17.62 15.25 14.10
N LYS A 381 -17.83 16.47 13.60
CA LYS A 381 -16.84 17.55 13.67
C LYS A 381 -16.35 17.84 15.08
N LYS A 382 -17.22 17.76 16.09
CA LYS A 382 -16.87 17.95 17.50
C LYS A 382 -15.95 16.88 18.08
N GLU A 383 -15.92 15.68 17.48
CA GLU A 383 -15.09 14.54 17.90
C GLU A 383 -13.76 14.46 17.15
N LEU A 384 -13.54 15.27 16.12
CA LEU A 384 -12.31 15.27 15.30
C LEU A 384 -11.01 15.32 16.13
N PRO A 385 -10.91 16.14 17.21
CA PRO A 385 -9.68 16.19 18.00
C PRO A 385 -9.24 14.84 18.59
N ASN A 386 -10.17 13.87 18.73
CA ASN A 386 -9.85 12.53 19.24
C ASN A 386 -9.15 11.64 18.18
N PHE A 387 -9.13 12.06 16.92
CA PHE A 387 -8.65 11.28 15.79
C PHE A 387 -7.47 11.92 15.05
N ILE A 388 -7.33 13.26 15.11
CA ILE A 388 -6.32 14.00 14.34
C ILE A 388 -4.93 13.64 14.84
N ILE A 389 -4.05 13.20 13.94
CA ILE A 389 -2.63 12.94 14.18
C ILE A 389 -1.72 13.85 13.37
N HIS A 390 -2.26 14.53 12.35
CA HIS A 390 -1.56 15.50 11.52
C HIS A 390 -2.53 16.45 10.84
N GLU A 391 -2.13 17.72 10.72
CA GLU A 391 -2.83 18.75 9.95
C GLU A 391 -1.82 19.55 9.12
N TYR A 392 -2.24 19.96 7.91
CA TYR A 392 -1.40 20.72 7.00
C TYR A 392 -2.23 21.61 6.08
N SER A 393 -1.76 22.85 5.87
CA SER A 393 -2.46 23.86 5.04
C SER A 393 -1.60 24.44 3.91
N GLY A 394 -0.53 23.71 3.55
CA GLY A 394 0.42 24.18 2.53
C GLY A 394 1.53 25.06 3.09
N ARG A 395 2.52 25.34 2.22
CA ARG A 395 3.65 26.23 2.49
C ARG A 395 3.38 27.64 2.03
#